data_fa6b5c94327c9a8bef48a621b6c4b189
#
_entry.id   fa6b5c94327c9a8bef48a621b6c4b189
#
_cell.length_a   1.000
_cell.length_b   1.000
_cell.length_c   1.000
_cell.angle_alpha   90.00
_cell.angle_beta   90.00
_cell.angle_gamma   90.00
#
_symmetry.space_group_name_H-M   'P 1'
#
loop_
_entity.id
_entity.type
_entity.pdbx_description
1 polymer ?
#
loop_
_entity_poly.entity_id
_entity_poly.type
_entity_poly.pdbx_seq_one_letter_code
_entity_poly.pdbx_strand_id
1 'polypeptide(L)'
;TFRKVSGQSALAAVTAQDLHRRGPVIVMHSRPDWVWSLANRLKIEENAKPESPKRKLVQDFLRLEFGDDFPLVDLINYGVGVHHGGLSDDVRGLMEWLFEEEELSFLVATTTIAQGVNFPVSAVVMASHQYPTNTGARWVDMSPEDFWNIAGRAGRVSQGQLGVVALVAKDEKKADELAEFIGRQAGALNSALVSLALAAGDELRDLGGIVYCHPEWSTFVQYLAHTYREMGRPETFAAEVEQVLRNTFGFDKLRSQYPELAEKLLGGVNEYTKYLSEPGRPIKLVDSTGFSL
;
A
#
# COMPACT_ATOMS: atom_id res chain seq x y z
N THR A 1 14.55 26.02 -13.35
CA THR A 1 16.00 25.71 -13.40
C THR A 1 16.15 24.21 -13.19
N PHE A 2 16.59 23.47 -14.24
CA PHE A 2 16.87 22.04 -14.09
C PHE A 2 18.12 21.85 -13.23
N ARG A 3 17.97 21.30 -12.01
CA ARG A 3 19.12 20.86 -11.21
C ARG A 3 19.70 19.61 -11.88
N LYS A 4 20.97 19.63 -12.23
CA LYS A 4 21.69 18.44 -12.69
C LYS A 4 21.91 17.54 -11.48
N VAL A 5 21.09 16.50 -11.33
CA VAL A 5 21.13 15.56 -10.22
C VAL A 5 21.85 14.30 -10.69
N SER A 6 22.89 13.89 -9.97
CA SER A 6 23.63 12.65 -10.26
C SER A 6 23.32 11.58 -9.22
N GLY A 7 22.88 10.41 -9.70
CA GLY A 7 22.62 9.24 -8.86
C GLY A 7 21.14 9.08 -8.44
N GLN A 8 20.76 7.82 -8.29
CA GLN A 8 19.37 7.41 -8.06
C GLN A 8 18.79 7.93 -6.74
N SER A 9 19.55 7.86 -5.65
CA SER A 9 19.12 8.39 -4.34
C SER A 9 18.95 9.92 -4.34
N ALA A 10 19.80 10.65 -5.09
CA ALA A 10 19.66 12.09 -5.19
C ALA A 10 18.42 12.48 -5.98
N LEU A 11 18.13 11.74 -7.06
CA LEU A 11 16.91 11.95 -7.84
C LEU A 11 15.66 11.61 -7.02
N ALA A 12 15.69 10.53 -6.23
CA ALA A 12 14.60 10.17 -5.33
C ALA A 12 14.34 11.27 -4.28
N ALA A 13 15.39 11.87 -3.70
CA ALA A 13 15.24 12.96 -2.76
C ALA A 13 14.58 14.19 -3.39
N VAL A 14 15.03 14.60 -4.59
CA VAL A 14 14.42 15.74 -5.30
C VAL A 14 12.97 15.46 -5.68
N THR A 15 12.67 14.26 -6.16
CA THR A 15 11.29 13.84 -6.48
C THR A 15 10.40 13.88 -5.23
N ALA A 16 10.91 13.40 -4.10
CA ALA A 16 10.18 13.43 -2.84
C ALA A 16 9.88 14.87 -2.37
N GLN A 17 10.84 15.78 -2.49
CA GLN A 17 10.67 17.21 -2.17
C GLN A 17 9.60 17.87 -3.05
N ASP A 18 9.58 17.58 -4.35
CA ASP A 18 8.55 18.11 -5.23
C ASP A 18 7.15 17.57 -4.89
N LEU A 19 7.06 16.27 -4.60
CA LEU A 19 5.80 15.62 -4.25
C LEU A 19 5.30 15.98 -2.85
N HIS A 20 6.20 16.35 -1.91
CA HIS A 20 5.84 16.78 -0.56
C HIS A 20 4.89 17.99 -0.54
N ARG A 21 4.88 18.82 -1.55
CA ARG A 21 3.91 19.93 -1.69
C ARG A 21 2.46 19.46 -1.66
N ARG A 22 2.22 18.17 -1.87
CA ARG A 22 0.88 17.54 -1.83
C ARG A 22 0.56 16.91 -0.46
N GLY A 23 1.54 16.79 0.42
CA GLY A 23 1.44 16.18 1.76
C GLY A 23 2.60 15.22 2.06
N PRO A 24 2.48 14.41 3.11
CA PRO A 24 3.52 13.49 3.55
C PRO A 24 3.93 12.49 2.46
N VAL A 25 5.23 12.15 2.41
CA VAL A 25 5.81 11.26 1.38
C VAL A 25 6.58 10.13 2.03
N ILE A 26 6.31 8.90 1.60
CA ILE A 26 7.17 7.75 1.89
C ILE A 26 8.23 7.64 0.78
N VAL A 27 9.50 7.48 1.18
CA VAL A 27 10.61 7.29 0.25
C VAL A 27 11.26 5.93 0.50
N MET A 28 11.18 5.05 -0.49
CA MET A 28 11.59 3.66 -0.35
C MET A 28 12.97 3.42 -0.93
N HIS A 29 13.79 2.69 -0.17
CA HIS A 29 15.02 2.08 -0.68
C HIS A 29 15.17 0.64 -0.21
N SER A 30 15.92 -0.17 -0.94
CA SER A 30 16.02 -1.62 -0.66
C SER A 30 17.00 -1.99 0.45
N ARG A 31 17.83 -1.06 0.93
CA ARG A 31 18.89 -1.31 1.94
C ARG A 31 18.92 -0.24 3.03
N PRO A 32 19.15 -0.62 4.30
CA PRO A 32 19.21 0.32 5.43
C PRO A 32 20.28 1.42 5.26
N ASP A 33 21.47 1.08 4.79
CA ASP A 33 22.55 2.05 4.56
C ASP A 33 22.17 3.12 3.53
N TRP A 34 21.40 2.75 2.51
CA TRP A 34 20.90 3.68 1.51
C TRP A 34 19.70 4.48 2.03
N VAL A 35 18.89 3.91 2.92
CA VAL A 35 17.83 4.64 3.62
C VAL A 35 18.44 5.79 4.42
N TRP A 36 19.49 5.56 5.21
CA TRP A 36 20.19 6.61 5.95
C TRP A 36 20.82 7.66 5.03
N SER A 37 21.47 7.23 3.95
CA SER A 37 22.03 8.15 2.95
C SER A 37 20.97 9.01 2.31
N LEU A 38 19.80 8.45 2.01
CA LEU A 38 18.67 9.16 1.42
C LEU A 38 18.03 10.14 2.41
N ALA A 39 17.83 9.73 3.67
CA ALA A 39 17.34 10.59 4.74
C ALA A 39 18.24 11.83 4.93
N ASN A 40 19.56 11.65 4.93
CA ASN A 40 20.50 12.76 5.01
C ASN A 40 20.44 13.72 3.80
N ARG A 41 19.99 13.26 2.63
CA ARG A 41 19.77 14.16 1.46
C ARG A 41 18.50 15.00 1.59
N LEU A 42 17.55 14.57 2.40
CA LEU A 42 16.32 15.31 2.73
C LEU A 42 16.50 16.28 3.90
N LYS A 43 17.63 16.19 4.63
CA LYS A 43 18.02 17.11 5.68
C LYS A 43 18.55 18.41 5.05
N ILE A 44 17.67 19.29 4.66
CA ILE A 44 17.96 20.61 4.06
C ILE A 44 17.15 21.70 4.77
N GLU A 45 17.65 22.94 4.78
CA GLU A 45 17.01 24.05 5.50
C GLU A 45 15.56 24.30 5.09
N GLU A 46 15.22 24.08 3.81
CA GLU A 46 13.85 24.21 3.32
C GLU A 46 12.86 23.22 3.97
N ASN A 47 13.37 22.13 4.53
CA ASN A 47 12.58 21.12 5.23
C ASN A 47 12.55 21.32 6.75
N ALA A 48 13.32 22.28 7.28
CA ALA A 48 13.37 22.54 8.72
C ALA A 48 11.97 22.84 9.28
N LYS A 49 11.65 22.18 10.38
CA LYS A 49 10.34 22.30 11.04
C LYS A 49 10.46 23.20 12.28
N PRO A 50 9.44 24.02 12.59
CA PRO A 50 9.39 24.75 13.85
C PRO A 50 9.39 23.76 15.02
N GLU A 51 9.80 24.20 16.21
CA GLU A 51 9.77 23.33 17.40
C GLU A 51 8.38 22.76 17.66
N SER A 52 8.35 21.49 18.08
CA SER A 52 7.13 20.78 18.45
C SER A 52 7.35 19.97 19.73
N PRO A 53 6.41 20.01 20.69
CA PRO A 53 6.49 19.20 21.90
C PRO A 53 6.56 17.69 21.59
N LYS A 54 5.86 17.21 20.55
CA LYS A 54 5.84 15.81 20.16
C LYS A 54 7.20 15.37 19.64
N ARG A 55 7.80 16.14 18.72
CA ARG A 55 9.15 15.85 18.23
C ARG A 55 10.20 15.92 19.33
N LYS A 56 10.09 16.91 20.20
CA LYS A 56 11.01 17.03 21.34
C LYS A 56 10.92 15.83 22.27
N LEU A 57 9.73 15.35 22.59
CA LEU A 57 9.54 14.14 23.40
C LEU A 57 10.25 12.93 22.79
N VAL A 58 10.09 12.70 21.49
CA VAL A 58 10.76 11.60 20.79
C VAL A 58 12.26 11.81 20.76
N GLN A 59 12.74 13.02 20.51
CA GLN A 59 14.17 13.32 20.53
C GLN A 59 14.80 13.09 21.90
N ASP A 60 14.11 13.45 22.97
CA ASP A 60 14.60 13.23 24.35
C ASP A 60 14.64 11.72 24.66
N PHE A 61 13.66 10.94 24.23
CA PHE A 61 13.72 9.47 24.30
C PHE A 61 14.92 8.91 23.54
N LEU A 62 15.13 9.34 22.30
CA LEU A 62 16.22 8.88 21.45
C LEU A 62 17.61 9.22 22.05
N ARG A 63 17.73 10.42 22.66
CA ARG A 63 18.97 10.81 23.37
C ARG A 63 19.25 9.95 24.57
N LEU A 64 18.22 9.64 25.35
CA LEU A 64 18.36 8.79 26.54
C LEU A 64 18.75 7.36 26.18
N GLU A 65 18.20 6.81 25.10
CA GLU A 65 18.41 5.43 24.72
C GLU A 65 19.71 5.22 23.90
N PHE A 66 20.03 6.16 22.99
CA PHE A 66 21.12 6.00 22.00
C PHE A 66 22.19 7.08 22.06
N GLY A 67 22.01 8.15 22.85
CA GLY A 67 22.92 9.29 22.93
C GLY A 67 22.58 10.43 21.96
N ASP A 68 23.22 11.58 22.20
CA ASP A 68 22.98 12.83 21.45
C ASP A 68 23.35 12.73 19.95
N ASP A 69 24.33 11.88 19.63
CA ASP A 69 24.84 11.70 18.27
C ASP A 69 23.97 10.75 17.41
N PHE A 70 22.87 10.21 17.95
CA PHE A 70 22.02 9.32 17.17
C PHE A 70 21.36 10.07 16.01
N PRO A 71 21.55 9.65 14.76
CA PRO A 71 21.20 10.45 13.58
C PRO A 71 19.73 10.90 13.51
N LEU A 72 18.79 10.10 14.06
CA LEU A 72 17.36 10.48 14.08
C LEU A 72 17.09 11.72 14.91
N VAL A 73 17.85 11.97 15.99
CA VAL A 73 17.67 13.16 16.84
C VAL A 73 17.73 14.45 16.01
N ASP A 74 18.63 14.49 15.05
CA ASP A 74 18.81 15.63 14.18
C ASP A 74 17.87 15.60 12.95
N LEU A 75 17.67 14.45 12.30
CA LEU A 75 16.80 14.30 11.14
C LEU A 75 15.35 14.75 11.42
N ILE A 76 14.84 14.47 12.62
CA ILE A 76 13.49 14.87 13.06
C ILE A 76 13.29 16.39 13.00
N ASN A 77 14.33 17.22 13.22
CA ASN A 77 14.25 18.67 13.08
C ASN A 77 13.88 19.12 11.65
N TYR A 78 14.24 18.31 10.68
CA TYR A 78 13.96 18.55 9.26
C TYR A 78 12.71 17.80 8.78
N GLY A 79 11.90 17.28 9.69
CA GLY A 79 10.72 16.50 9.36
C GLY A 79 11.01 15.18 8.61
N VAL A 80 12.19 14.59 8.88
CA VAL A 80 12.63 13.34 8.24
C VAL A 80 12.70 12.24 9.28
N GLY A 81 11.95 11.16 9.06
CA GLY A 81 12.01 9.91 9.82
C GLY A 81 12.68 8.80 9.01
N VAL A 82 13.17 7.78 9.72
CA VAL A 82 13.76 6.58 9.14
C VAL A 82 13.06 5.35 9.70
N HIS A 83 12.77 4.37 8.83
CA HIS A 83 12.07 3.14 9.20
C HIS A 83 12.68 1.92 8.48
N HIS A 84 13.32 1.03 9.21
CA HIS A 84 13.85 -0.23 8.70
C HIS A 84 13.99 -1.27 9.81
N GLY A 85 14.04 -2.55 9.44
CA GLY A 85 14.10 -3.68 10.39
C GLY A 85 15.33 -3.74 11.31
N GLY A 86 16.35 -2.91 11.09
CA GLY A 86 17.49 -2.77 12.01
C GLY A 86 17.27 -1.79 13.16
N LEU A 87 16.14 -1.07 13.19
CA LEU A 87 15.73 -0.25 14.32
C LEU A 87 14.88 -1.10 15.28
N SER A 88 14.90 -0.76 16.57
CA SER A 88 13.99 -1.38 17.55
C SER A 88 12.51 -1.09 17.21
N ASP A 89 11.61 -1.93 17.73
CA ASP A 89 10.18 -1.77 17.54
C ASP A 89 9.69 -0.43 18.08
N ASP A 90 10.22 -0.01 19.23
CA ASP A 90 9.89 1.27 19.86
C ASP A 90 10.26 2.45 18.96
N VAL A 91 11.47 2.46 18.39
CA VAL A 91 11.91 3.54 17.48
C VAL A 91 11.06 3.56 16.23
N ARG A 92 10.76 2.38 15.65
CA ARG A 92 9.88 2.30 14.48
C ARG A 92 8.49 2.87 14.80
N GLY A 93 7.88 2.43 15.90
CA GLY A 93 6.59 2.91 16.34
C GLY A 93 6.55 4.43 16.60
N LEU A 94 7.62 4.99 17.17
CA LEU A 94 7.74 6.44 17.36
C LEU A 94 7.84 7.21 16.03
N MET A 95 8.57 6.66 15.03
CA MET A 95 8.62 7.28 13.70
C MET A 95 7.26 7.21 12.98
N GLU A 96 6.57 6.11 13.10
CA GLU A 96 5.21 5.92 12.60
C GLU A 96 4.25 6.91 13.24
N TRP A 97 4.27 7.01 14.56
CA TRP A 97 3.44 7.96 15.31
C TRP A 97 3.70 9.42 14.91
N LEU A 98 4.97 9.85 14.85
CA LEU A 98 5.28 11.21 14.40
C LEU A 98 4.82 11.48 12.96
N PHE A 99 4.84 10.46 12.12
CA PHE A 99 4.42 10.60 10.74
C PHE A 99 2.89 10.69 10.62
N GLU A 100 2.14 9.90 11.41
CA GLU A 100 0.67 9.99 11.52
C GLU A 100 0.21 11.34 12.06
N GLU A 101 0.94 11.89 13.03
CA GLU A 101 0.67 13.19 13.62
C GLU A 101 1.12 14.39 12.75
N GLU A 102 1.51 14.10 11.50
CA GLU A 102 1.99 15.09 10.51
C GLU A 102 3.23 15.90 10.97
N GLU A 103 3.94 15.41 12.00
CA GLU A 103 5.17 16.00 12.50
C GLU A 103 6.37 15.74 11.57
N LEU A 104 6.28 14.68 10.74
CA LEU A 104 7.26 14.36 9.72
C LEU A 104 6.69 14.60 8.32
N SER A 105 7.52 15.13 7.44
CA SER A 105 7.21 15.34 6.03
C SER A 105 7.59 14.14 5.16
N PHE A 106 8.66 13.46 5.59
CA PHE A 106 9.26 12.33 4.88
C PHE A 106 9.48 11.17 5.82
N LEU A 107 9.10 9.98 5.39
CA LEU A 107 9.46 8.73 6.04
C LEU A 107 10.29 7.90 5.06
N VAL A 108 11.59 7.80 5.32
CA VAL A 108 12.51 7.05 4.47
C VAL A 108 12.61 5.63 5.00
N ALA A 109 12.23 4.64 4.19
CA ALA A 109 12.02 3.29 4.68
C ALA A 109 12.57 2.19 3.76
N THR A 110 12.78 1.01 4.34
CA THR A 110 12.83 -0.24 3.59
C THR A 110 11.42 -0.82 3.44
N THR A 111 11.29 -1.93 2.73
CA THR A 111 10.00 -2.61 2.51
C THR A 111 9.30 -3.11 3.78
N THR A 112 10.00 -3.11 4.92
CA THR A 112 9.38 -3.42 6.22
C THR A 112 8.20 -2.52 6.58
N ILE A 113 8.12 -1.32 6.01
CA ILE A 113 6.98 -0.40 6.19
C ILE A 113 5.68 -0.94 5.55
N ALA A 114 5.78 -1.86 4.59
CA ALA A 114 4.61 -2.51 4.01
C ALA A 114 3.86 -3.40 5.01
N GLN A 115 4.55 -3.85 6.06
CA GLN A 115 4.04 -4.75 7.08
C GLN A 115 3.62 -3.95 8.32
N GLY A 116 2.33 -3.66 8.47
CA GLY A 116 1.77 -3.19 9.75
C GLY A 116 1.33 -1.73 9.85
N VAL A 117 1.72 -0.85 8.96
CA VAL A 117 1.37 0.58 9.06
C VAL A 117 0.28 0.96 8.08
N ASN A 118 -0.82 1.52 8.58
CA ASN A 118 -1.99 1.88 7.75
C ASN A 118 -2.27 3.38 7.77
N PHE A 119 -1.29 4.18 7.40
CA PHE A 119 -1.56 5.61 7.18
C PHE A 119 -1.44 5.97 5.69
N PRO A 120 -2.43 6.67 5.15
CA PRO A 120 -2.41 7.13 3.77
C PRO A 120 -1.42 8.29 3.60
N VAL A 121 -0.62 8.23 2.54
CA VAL A 121 0.33 9.28 2.18
C VAL A 121 -0.03 9.92 0.84
N SER A 122 0.44 11.14 0.60
CA SER A 122 0.20 11.82 -0.68
C SER A 122 0.98 11.18 -1.82
N ALA A 123 2.17 10.67 -1.52
CA ALA A 123 3.01 10.00 -2.52
C ALA A 123 3.93 8.95 -1.91
N VAL A 124 4.28 7.97 -2.74
CA VAL A 124 5.35 7.01 -2.51
C VAL A 124 6.41 7.16 -3.59
N VAL A 125 7.67 7.36 -3.21
CA VAL A 125 8.81 7.43 -4.12
C VAL A 125 9.66 6.20 -3.93
N MET A 126 9.79 5.38 -4.96
CA MET A 126 10.62 4.17 -4.96
C MET A 126 11.97 4.45 -5.62
N ALA A 127 13.03 4.54 -4.83
CA ALA A 127 14.38 4.69 -5.34
C ALA A 127 14.93 3.39 -5.94
N SER A 128 14.37 2.22 -5.57
CA SER A 128 14.71 0.93 -6.15
C SER A 128 13.48 0.02 -6.16
N HIS A 129 13.33 -0.76 -7.24
CA HIS A 129 12.34 -1.82 -7.37
C HIS A 129 12.97 -3.21 -7.19
N GLN A 130 14.26 -3.28 -6.82
CA GLN A 130 15.02 -4.51 -6.69
C GLN A 130 15.62 -4.66 -5.30
N TYR A 131 15.77 -5.89 -4.84
CA TYR A 131 16.44 -6.28 -3.61
C TYR A 131 17.74 -7.02 -3.88
N PRO A 132 18.77 -6.84 -3.02
CA PRO A 132 19.91 -7.74 -3.04
C PRO A 132 19.49 -9.11 -2.51
N THR A 133 19.97 -10.18 -3.16
CA THR A 133 19.84 -11.53 -2.59
C THR A 133 20.69 -11.67 -1.33
N ASN A 134 20.39 -12.68 -0.50
CA ASN A 134 21.13 -12.97 0.74
C ASN A 134 22.64 -13.17 0.51
N THR A 135 23.05 -13.55 -0.69
CA THR A 135 24.47 -13.68 -1.09
C THR A 135 25.07 -12.35 -1.56
N GLY A 136 24.28 -11.29 -1.71
CA GLY A 136 24.72 -9.99 -2.21
C GLY A 136 25.13 -9.95 -3.69
N ALA A 137 25.20 -11.11 -4.36
CA ALA A 137 25.72 -11.26 -5.73
C ALA A 137 24.67 -11.00 -6.81
N ARG A 138 23.40 -10.98 -6.46
CA ARG A 138 22.28 -10.88 -7.43
C ARG A 138 21.21 -9.92 -6.92
N TRP A 139 20.61 -9.17 -7.83
CA TRP A 139 19.43 -8.33 -7.58
C TRP A 139 18.19 -9.01 -8.13
N VAL A 140 17.11 -8.99 -7.37
CA VAL A 140 15.83 -9.59 -7.74
C VAL A 140 14.77 -8.50 -7.74
N ASP A 141 13.90 -8.51 -8.73
CA ASP A 141 12.78 -7.59 -8.78
C ASP A 141 11.85 -7.81 -7.57
N MET A 142 11.30 -6.72 -7.06
CA MET A 142 10.24 -6.72 -6.06
C MET A 142 9.06 -7.58 -6.52
N SER A 143 8.49 -8.36 -5.61
CA SER A 143 7.30 -9.13 -5.91
C SER A 143 6.10 -8.22 -6.22
N PRO A 144 5.10 -8.68 -7.00
CA PRO A 144 3.86 -7.95 -7.20
C PRO A 144 3.17 -7.57 -5.87
N GLU A 145 3.16 -8.49 -4.93
CA GLU A 145 2.57 -8.29 -3.61
C GLU A 145 3.25 -7.15 -2.85
N ASP A 146 4.58 -7.17 -2.74
CA ASP A 146 5.34 -6.11 -2.08
C ASP A 146 5.14 -4.76 -2.78
N PHE A 147 5.19 -4.75 -4.12
CA PHE A 147 4.96 -3.54 -4.89
C PHE A 147 3.59 -2.92 -4.58
N TRP A 148 2.52 -3.71 -4.64
CA TRP A 148 1.17 -3.20 -4.41
C TRP A 148 0.90 -2.88 -2.95
N ASN A 149 1.50 -3.60 -2.00
CA ASN A 149 1.43 -3.27 -0.58
C ASN A 149 2.03 -1.89 -0.28
N ILE A 150 3.11 -1.54 -0.96
CA ILE A 150 3.76 -0.23 -0.84
C ILE A 150 3.00 0.84 -1.65
N ALA A 151 2.71 0.56 -2.91
CA ALA A 151 2.01 1.48 -3.80
C ALA A 151 0.61 1.84 -3.29
N GLY A 152 -0.09 0.89 -2.69
CA GLY A 152 -1.41 1.08 -2.08
C GLY A 152 -1.43 2.03 -0.87
N ARG A 153 -0.27 2.45 -0.36
CA ARG A 153 -0.18 3.50 0.67
C ARG A 153 -0.36 4.90 0.07
N ALA A 154 -0.14 5.07 -1.23
CA ALA A 154 -0.33 6.35 -1.89
C ALA A 154 -1.83 6.62 -2.10
N GLY A 155 -2.29 7.76 -1.61
CA GLY A 155 -3.66 8.26 -1.77
C GLY A 155 -4.45 8.33 -0.46
N ARG A 156 -5.12 9.45 -0.24
CA ARG A 156 -6.06 9.63 0.86
C ARG A 156 -7.48 9.35 0.34
N VAL A 157 -7.94 8.12 0.51
CA VAL A 157 -9.27 7.68 0.04
C VAL A 157 -10.39 8.56 0.63
N SER A 158 -10.24 9.03 1.87
CA SER A 158 -11.21 9.89 2.55
C SER A 158 -11.32 11.32 1.99
N GLN A 159 -10.37 11.77 1.16
CA GLN A 159 -10.33 13.14 0.63
C GLN A 159 -10.43 13.21 -0.90
N GLY A 160 -10.64 12.10 -1.60
CA GLY A 160 -10.72 12.06 -3.06
C GLY A 160 -9.43 12.46 -3.78
N GLN A 161 -8.29 12.51 -3.08
CA GLN A 161 -7.01 12.88 -3.68
C GLN A 161 -6.33 11.65 -4.29
N LEU A 162 -5.92 11.79 -5.55
CA LEU A 162 -5.10 10.79 -6.24
C LEU A 162 -3.74 10.67 -5.56
N GLY A 163 -3.38 9.45 -5.13
CA GLY A 163 -2.03 9.11 -4.71
C GLY A 163 -1.07 9.05 -5.89
N VAL A 164 0.18 9.41 -5.64
CA VAL A 164 1.24 9.31 -6.66
C VAL A 164 2.25 8.26 -6.23
N VAL A 165 2.54 7.33 -7.15
CA VAL A 165 3.66 6.39 -7.00
C VAL A 165 4.70 6.73 -8.04
N ALA A 166 5.89 7.13 -7.62
CA ALA A 166 6.98 7.52 -8.50
C ALA A 166 8.13 6.50 -8.39
N LEU A 167 8.53 5.91 -9.51
CA LEU A 167 9.73 5.10 -9.63
C LEU A 167 10.83 5.95 -10.28
N VAL A 168 12.01 5.93 -9.70
CA VAL A 168 13.11 6.81 -10.09
C VAL A 168 14.01 6.15 -11.12
N ALA A 169 14.12 6.73 -12.29
CA ALA A 169 15.00 6.30 -13.38
C ALA A 169 16.17 7.28 -13.56
N LYS A 170 17.39 6.78 -13.61
CA LYS A 170 18.61 7.59 -13.82
C LYS A 170 18.86 7.94 -15.31
N ASP A 171 18.29 7.18 -16.24
CA ASP A 171 18.43 7.30 -17.69
C ASP A 171 17.21 6.68 -18.38
N GLU A 172 17.09 6.88 -19.71
CA GLU A 172 15.97 6.36 -20.54
C GLU A 172 15.88 4.85 -20.48
N LYS A 173 17.01 4.14 -20.58
CA LYS A 173 17.02 2.67 -20.50
C LYS A 173 16.40 2.20 -19.19
N LYS A 174 16.73 2.88 -18.09
CA LYS A 174 16.13 2.53 -16.78
C LYS A 174 14.65 2.91 -16.71
N ALA A 175 14.23 3.96 -17.39
CA ALA A 175 12.81 4.32 -17.47
C ALA A 175 12.01 3.27 -18.24
N ASP A 176 12.52 2.73 -19.34
CA ASP A 176 11.90 1.65 -20.09
C ASP A 176 11.80 0.35 -19.27
N GLU A 177 12.88 -0.02 -18.57
CA GLU A 177 12.88 -1.17 -17.66
C GLU A 177 11.83 -1.02 -16.54
N LEU A 178 11.66 0.19 -15.98
CA LEU A 178 10.66 0.47 -14.96
C LEU A 178 9.24 0.48 -15.52
N ALA A 179 9.04 0.98 -16.74
CA ALA A 179 7.75 0.94 -17.40
C ALA A 179 7.30 -0.50 -17.67
N GLU A 180 8.23 -1.36 -18.11
CA GLU A 180 7.98 -2.79 -18.26
C GLU A 180 7.69 -3.47 -16.91
N PHE A 181 8.46 -3.13 -15.86
CA PHE A 181 8.21 -3.62 -14.50
C PHE A 181 6.80 -3.26 -14.02
N ILE A 182 6.39 -1.98 -14.13
CA ILE A 182 5.05 -1.54 -13.74
C ILE A 182 3.97 -2.27 -14.55
N GLY A 183 4.17 -2.42 -15.86
CA GLY A 183 3.26 -3.15 -16.74
C GLY A 183 3.08 -4.61 -16.32
N ARG A 184 4.16 -5.28 -15.92
CA ARG A 184 4.10 -6.65 -15.38
C ARG A 184 3.35 -6.72 -14.05
N GLN A 185 3.59 -5.76 -13.13
CA GLN A 185 2.90 -5.70 -11.85
C GLN A 185 1.40 -5.46 -12.03
N ALA A 186 1.03 -4.54 -12.90
CA ALA A 186 -0.36 -4.30 -13.26
C ALA A 186 -1.00 -5.54 -13.89
N GLY A 187 -0.28 -6.22 -14.78
CA GLY A 187 -0.71 -7.48 -15.38
C GLY A 187 -0.92 -8.60 -14.36
N ALA A 188 -0.02 -8.74 -13.39
CA ALA A 188 -0.12 -9.74 -12.33
C ALA A 188 -1.34 -9.50 -11.43
N LEU A 189 -1.60 -8.25 -11.05
CA LEU A 189 -2.80 -7.89 -10.26
C LEU A 189 -4.08 -8.18 -11.03
N ASN A 190 -4.09 -7.92 -12.35
CA ASN A 190 -5.21 -8.25 -13.22
C ASN A 190 -5.46 -9.74 -13.37
N SER A 191 -4.40 -10.55 -13.36
CA SER A 191 -4.53 -11.98 -13.53
C SER A 191 -5.16 -12.69 -12.33
N ALA A 192 -5.07 -12.11 -11.12
CA ALA A 192 -5.61 -12.75 -9.93
C ALA A 192 -7.14 -12.92 -10.00
N LEU A 193 -7.92 -11.84 -10.18
CA LEU A 193 -9.37 -11.94 -10.28
C LEU A 193 -9.80 -12.75 -11.51
N VAL A 194 -9.14 -12.54 -12.66
CA VAL A 194 -9.41 -13.29 -13.88
C VAL A 194 -9.10 -14.77 -13.69
N SER A 195 -7.95 -15.11 -13.09
CA SER A 195 -7.57 -16.49 -12.82
C SER A 195 -8.52 -17.18 -11.85
N LEU A 196 -8.93 -16.49 -10.78
CA LEU A 196 -9.92 -16.98 -9.82
C LEU A 196 -11.28 -17.20 -10.49
N ALA A 197 -11.72 -16.26 -11.32
CA ALA A 197 -13.00 -16.39 -12.04
C ALA A 197 -12.98 -17.52 -13.08
N LEU A 198 -11.87 -17.70 -13.79
CA LEU A 198 -11.70 -18.82 -14.72
C LEU A 198 -11.70 -20.17 -14.01
N ALA A 199 -11.05 -20.28 -12.85
CA ALA A 199 -11.03 -21.51 -12.06
C ALA A 199 -12.44 -21.86 -11.53
N ALA A 200 -13.20 -20.87 -11.08
CA ALA A 200 -14.54 -21.08 -10.55
C ALA A 200 -15.62 -21.29 -11.62
N GLY A 201 -15.48 -20.68 -12.78
CA GLY A 201 -16.38 -20.90 -13.91
C GLY A 201 -17.86 -20.66 -13.59
N ASP A 202 -18.67 -21.73 -13.69
CA ASP A 202 -20.11 -21.65 -13.42
C ASP A 202 -20.46 -21.49 -11.93
N GLU A 203 -19.55 -21.88 -11.03
CA GLU A 203 -19.74 -21.82 -9.59
C GLU A 203 -19.76 -20.37 -9.06
N LEU A 204 -19.28 -19.40 -9.86
CA LEU A 204 -19.44 -17.96 -9.57
C LEU A 204 -20.89 -17.53 -9.32
N ARG A 205 -21.87 -18.31 -9.78
CA ARG A 205 -23.30 -18.02 -9.54
C ARG A 205 -23.74 -18.31 -8.10
N ASP A 206 -22.99 -19.18 -7.40
CA ASP A 206 -23.27 -19.54 -6.00
C ASP A 206 -22.09 -19.17 -5.09
N LEU A 207 -22.00 -17.89 -4.73
CA LEU A 207 -20.94 -17.43 -3.85
C LEU A 207 -21.03 -18.00 -2.43
N GLY A 208 -22.21 -18.44 -1.99
CA GLY A 208 -22.37 -19.13 -0.69
C GLY A 208 -21.71 -20.51 -0.69
N GLY A 209 -21.86 -21.26 -1.78
CA GLY A 209 -21.28 -22.59 -1.94
C GLY A 209 -19.85 -22.60 -2.51
N ILE A 210 -19.42 -21.53 -3.18
CA ILE A 210 -18.13 -21.50 -3.91
C ILE A 210 -16.91 -21.84 -3.04
N VAL A 211 -16.93 -21.44 -1.77
CA VAL A 211 -15.79 -21.63 -0.84
C VAL A 211 -15.50 -23.10 -0.53
N TYR A 212 -16.44 -24.01 -0.77
CA TYR A 212 -16.24 -25.45 -0.56
C TYR A 212 -15.43 -26.06 -1.70
N CYS A 213 -15.54 -25.51 -2.91
CA CYS A 213 -14.81 -25.95 -4.10
C CYS A 213 -13.57 -25.08 -4.34
N HIS A 214 -13.65 -23.79 -4.03
CA HIS A 214 -12.65 -22.77 -4.27
C HIS A 214 -12.39 -21.95 -2.99
N PRO A 215 -11.61 -22.47 -2.02
CA PRO A 215 -11.36 -21.81 -0.72
C PRO A 215 -10.77 -20.40 -0.83
N GLU A 216 -10.09 -20.10 -1.93
CA GLU A 216 -9.53 -18.80 -2.24
C GLU A 216 -10.57 -17.67 -2.35
N TRP A 217 -11.85 -18.00 -2.57
CA TRP A 217 -12.96 -17.05 -2.57
C TRP A 217 -13.47 -16.71 -1.16
N SER A 218 -13.04 -17.42 -0.12
CA SER A 218 -13.54 -17.25 1.25
C SER A 218 -13.42 -15.82 1.76
N THR A 219 -12.29 -15.17 1.52
CA THR A 219 -12.05 -13.78 1.93
C THR A 219 -13.02 -12.81 1.25
N PHE A 220 -13.32 -13.00 -0.02
CA PHE A 220 -14.27 -12.17 -0.75
C PHE A 220 -15.69 -12.33 -0.20
N VAL A 221 -16.12 -13.56 -0.01
CA VAL A 221 -17.46 -13.90 0.51
C VAL A 221 -17.64 -13.39 1.93
N GLN A 222 -16.64 -13.58 2.79
CA GLN A 222 -16.62 -13.04 4.15
C GLN A 222 -16.69 -11.51 4.15
N TYR A 223 -15.93 -10.84 3.28
CA TYR A 223 -15.97 -9.40 3.15
C TYR A 223 -17.35 -8.88 2.76
N LEU A 224 -18.05 -9.56 1.85
CA LEU A 224 -19.42 -9.22 1.50
C LEU A 224 -20.36 -9.33 2.71
N ALA A 225 -20.29 -10.41 3.47
CA ALA A 225 -21.13 -10.62 4.67
C ALA A 225 -20.83 -9.57 5.75
N HIS A 226 -19.55 -9.29 6.00
CA HIS A 226 -19.11 -8.26 6.95
C HIS A 226 -19.64 -6.89 6.57
N THR A 227 -19.38 -6.47 5.33
CA THR A 227 -19.79 -5.14 4.83
C THR A 227 -21.32 -4.99 4.84
N TYR A 228 -22.05 -6.02 4.43
CA TYR A 228 -23.53 -6.03 4.48
C TYR A 228 -24.05 -5.78 5.90
N ARG A 229 -23.43 -6.41 6.89
CA ARG A 229 -23.79 -6.23 8.31
C ARG A 229 -23.46 -4.83 8.81
N GLU A 230 -22.25 -4.33 8.54
CA GLU A 230 -21.78 -3.01 9.00
C GLU A 230 -22.59 -1.86 8.39
N MET A 231 -23.04 -2.00 7.15
CA MET A 231 -23.92 -1.04 6.49
C MET A 231 -25.37 -1.08 6.98
N GLY A 232 -25.70 -1.93 7.95
CA GLY A 232 -27.06 -2.04 8.48
C GLY A 232 -28.02 -2.81 7.58
N ARG A 233 -27.51 -3.66 6.70
CA ARG A 233 -28.28 -4.54 5.79
C ARG A 233 -29.14 -3.78 4.77
N PRO A 234 -28.58 -2.85 3.99
CA PRO A 234 -29.34 -2.07 3.04
C PRO A 234 -29.82 -2.93 1.86
N GLU A 235 -31.02 -2.65 1.36
CA GLU A 235 -31.57 -3.28 0.14
C GLU A 235 -30.72 -2.95 -1.10
N THR A 236 -30.01 -1.81 -1.08
CA THR A 236 -29.15 -1.33 -2.17
C THR A 236 -27.78 -2.00 -2.21
N PHE A 237 -27.44 -2.87 -1.22
CA PHE A 237 -26.11 -3.42 -1.06
C PHE A 237 -25.55 -4.08 -2.33
N ALA A 238 -26.32 -4.90 -3.02
CA ALA A 238 -25.86 -5.56 -4.23
C ALA A 238 -25.48 -4.57 -5.33
N ALA A 239 -26.28 -3.50 -5.50
CA ALA A 239 -26.00 -2.44 -6.48
C ALA A 239 -24.74 -1.64 -6.12
N GLU A 240 -24.52 -1.39 -4.83
CA GLU A 240 -23.32 -0.70 -4.34
C GLU A 240 -22.06 -1.56 -4.54
N VAL A 241 -22.13 -2.86 -4.25
CA VAL A 241 -21.03 -3.82 -4.52
C VAL A 241 -20.74 -3.90 -6.03
N GLU A 242 -21.77 -3.97 -6.86
CA GLU A 242 -21.62 -3.95 -8.31
C GLU A 242 -20.91 -2.67 -8.78
N GLN A 243 -21.31 -1.51 -8.26
CA GLN A 243 -20.68 -0.23 -8.59
C GLN A 243 -19.19 -0.22 -8.18
N VAL A 244 -18.87 -0.72 -7.00
CA VAL A 244 -17.48 -0.85 -6.54
C VAL A 244 -16.68 -1.78 -7.45
N LEU A 245 -17.20 -2.96 -7.75
CA LEU A 245 -16.56 -3.94 -8.64
C LEU A 245 -16.31 -3.35 -10.03
N ARG A 246 -17.30 -2.71 -10.63
CA ARG A 246 -17.20 -2.07 -11.97
C ARG A 246 -16.13 -0.99 -12.04
N ASN A 247 -15.78 -0.37 -10.91
CA ASN A 247 -14.73 0.64 -10.80
C ASN A 247 -13.35 0.03 -10.51
N THR A 248 -13.24 -1.30 -10.34
CA THR A 248 -11.96 -1.97 -10.16
C THR A 248 -11.33 -2.36 -11.50
N PHE A 249 -10.03 -2.17 -11.60
CA PHE A 249 -9.28 -2.56 -12.79
C PHE A 249 -9.34 -4.07 -13.08
N GLY A 250 -9.37 -4.92 -12.04
CA GLY A 250 -9.51 -6.37 -12.17
C GLY A 250 -10.84 -6.78 -12.79
N PHE A 251 -11.94 -6.16 -12.39
CA PHE A 251 -13.26 -6.43 -12.96
C PHE A 251 -13.40 -5.91 -14.39
N ASP A 252 -12.83 -4.73 -14.71
CA ASP A 252 -12.83 -4.21 -16.07
C ASP A 252 -12.11 -5.16 -17.05
N LYS A 253 -11.00 -5.75 -16.61
CA LYS A 253 -10.31 -6.80 -17.38
C LYS A 253 -11.14 -8.08 -17.51
N LEU A 254 -11.76 -8.53 -16.42
CA LEU A 254 -12.64 -9.70 -16.46
C LEU A 254 -13.76 -9.47 -17.47
N ARG A 255 -14.42 -8.31 -17.40
CA ARG A 255 -15.52 -7.93 -18.30
C ARG A 255 -15.06 -7.85 -19.77
N SER A 256 -13.88 -7.28 -20.02
CA SER A 256 -13.38 -7.08 -21.39
C SER A 256 -12.92 -8.41 -22.04
N GLN A 257 -12.35 -9.33 -21.27
CA GLN A 257 -11.79 -10.59 -21.77
C GLN A 257 -12.79 -11.75 -21.67
N TYR A 258 -13.61 -11.76 -20.61
CA TYR A 258 -14.54 -12.85 -20.28
C TYR A 258 -15.88 -12.28 -19.78
N PRO A 259 -16.67 -11.63 -20.65
CA PRO A 259 -17.90 -10.94 -20.26
C PRO A 259 -18.91 -11.86 -19.56
N GLU A 260 -18.99 -13.12 -19.98
CA GLU A 260 -19.88 -14.11 -19.37
C GLU A 260 -19.52 -14.41 -17.90
N LEU A 261 -18.22 -14.46 -17.57
CA LEU A 261 -17.77 -14.67 -16.19
C LEU A 261 -18.01 -13.43 -15.33
N ALA A 262 -17.86 -12.25 -15.90
CA ALA A 262 -18.18 -11.00 -15.21
C ALA A 262 -19.67 -10.94 -14.83
N GLU A 263 -20.57 -11.30 -15.75
CA GLU A 263 -22.01 -11.36 -15.46
C GLU A 263 -22.36 -12.46 -14.45
N LYS A 264 -21.69 -13.62 -14.52
CA LYS A 264 -21.85 -14.69 -13.51
C LYS A 264 -21.44 -14.21 -12.12
N LEU A 265 -20.31 -13.50 -11.99
CA LEU A 265 -19.86 -12.95 -10.73
C LEU A 265 -20.86 -11.93 -10.16
N LEU A 266 -21.36 -11.01 -10.98
CA LEU A 266 -22.38 -10.06 -10.53
C LEU A 266 -23.69 -10.76 -10.15
N GLY A 267 -24.11 -11.77 -10.91
CA GLY A 267 -25.25 -12.61 -10.56
C GLY A 267 -25.06 -13.30 -9.21
N GLY A 268 -23.88 -13.87 -8.96
CA GLY A 268 -23.53 -14.49 -7.70
C GLY A 268 -23.55 -13.51 -6.52
N VAL A 269 -23.06 -12.28 -6.71
CA VAL A 269 -23.15 -11.22 -5.68
C VAL A 269 -24.61 -10.90 -5.35
N ASN A 270 -25.46 -10.77 -6.37
CA ASN A 270 -26.89 -10.52 -6.17
C ASN A 270 -27.57 -11.66 -5.41
N GLU A 271 -27.35 -12.91 -5.82
CA GLU A 271 -27.94 -14.07 -5.15
C GLU A 271 -27.43 -14.23 -3.71
N TYR A 272 -26.13 -14.02 -3.50
CA TYR A 272 -25.56 -14.06 -2.14
C TYR A 272 -26.10 -12.94 -1.24
N THR A 273 -26.35 -11.76 -1.78
CA THR A 273 -26.98 -10.66 -1.02
C THR A 273 -28.41 -11.01 -0.62
N LYS A 274 -29.20 -11.61 -1.53
CA LYS A 274 -30.53 -12.11 -1.19
C LYS A 274 -30.47 -13.15 -0.07
N TYR A 275 -29.53 -14.10 -0.16
CA TYR A 275 -29.30 -15.09 0.86
C TYR A 275 -28.97 -14.48 2.22
N LEU A 276 -28.10 -13.45 2.26
CA LEU A 276 -27.80 -12.72 3.49
C LEU A 276 -29.00 -11.97 4.08
N SER A 277 -29.95 -11.55 3.23
CA SER A 277 -31.17 -10.82 3.65
C SER A 277 -32.26 -11.72 4.26
N GLU A 278 -32.17 -13.04 4.09
CA GLU A 278 -33.15 -13.97 4.63
C GLU A 278 -33.18 -13.95 6.17
N PRO A 279 -34.41 -13.96 6.76
CA PRO A 279 -34.54 -13.99 8.22
C PRO A 279 -33.89 -15.23 8.85
N GLY A 280 -33.19 -15.03 9.96
CA GLY A 280 -32.61 -16.13 10.75
C GLY A 280 -31.21 -16.58 10.33
N ARG A 281 -30.62 -15.99 9.31
CA ARG A 281 -29.24 -16.30 8.92
C ARG A 281 -28.23 -15.83 9.98
N PRO A 282 -27.27 -16.69 10.41
CA PRO A 282 -26.31 -16.36 11.46
C PRO A 282 -25.14 -15.50 10.93
N ILE A 283 -25.43 -14.34 10.30
CA ILE A 283 -24.41 -13.47 9.68
C ILE A 283 -23.29 -13.10 10.66
N LYS A 284 -23.61 -12.92 11.95
CA LYS A 284 -22.59 -12.65 12.98
C LYS A 284 -21.58 -13.78 13.12
N LEU A 285 -22.03 -15.03 12.94
CA LEU A 285 -21.16 -16.20 13.05
C LEU A 285 -20.20 -16.25 11.84
N VAL A 286 -20.72 -16.02 10.63
CA VAL A 286 -19.91 -15.96 9.40
C VAL A 286 -18.83 -14.90 9.52
N ASP A 287 -19.22 -13.70 9.95
CA ASP A 287 -18.33 -12.57 10.10
C ASP A 287 -17.24 -12.83 11.16
N SER A 288 -17.58 -13.48 12.29
CA SER A 288 -16.64 -13.74 13.38
C SER A 288 -15.73 -14.95 13.16
N THR A 289 -16.16 -15.92 12.37
CA THR A 289 -15.44 -17.21 12.21
C THR A 289 -14.79 -17.38 10.84
N GLY A 290 -15.19 -16.59 9.85
CA GLY A 290 -14.75 -16.74 8.47
C GLY A 290 -15.29 -17.99 7.75
N PHE A 291 -16.19 -18.74 8.38
CA PHE A 291 -16.89 -19.81 7.68
C PHE A 291 -18.02 -19.25 6.82
N SER A 292 -18.16 -19.78 5.59
CA SER A 292 -19.35 -19.49 4.79
C SER A 292 -20.57 -20.18 5.39
N LEU A 293 -21.71 -19.58 5.15
CA LEU A 293 -22.99 -20.15 5.53
C LEU A 293 -23.41 -21.29 4.63
#